data_bfaeb488de54186c4a80886c1c932eee
#
_entry.id   bfaeb488de54186c4a80886c1c932eee
#
_cell.length_a   1.000
_cell.length_b   1.000
_cell.length_c   1.000
_cell.angle_alpha   90.00
_cell.angle_beta   90.00
_cell.angle_gamma   90.00
#
_symmetry.space_group_name_H-M   'P 1'
#
loop_
_entity.id
_entity.type
_entity.pdbx_description
1 polymer ?
#
loop_
_entity_poly.entity_id
_entity_poly.type
_entity_poly.pdbx_seq_one_letter_code
_entity_poly.pdbx_strand_id
1 'polypeptide(L)'
;MGLRRTYLLTAAFMAVVSIIPPISAPSGAEAAGTIPTEYINDETVRPLGAISVIGDSVMLGSLRYKPDLVSALADQGWGPIRARAGMGYSTGAFATAEWGRSSGWIDRWRNEGWDAPNVIVNLGVNDAGLCGGNRDCAIRAIDHLLDEIGPGHRVWWANITRSAASGRDYQAIWNSALDEVATRRPELRVWDWASISARGGFPSGDRIHLSPDGYRARNLLIAADVTETLVTTEHDGSRVALPDPLSDPLGFTAIEPVRVLDTRRAAGTVSAGEAVTVDLEHLVPSDTQAVAVNVTSTGTTERGYLTAYPCDTSPPNTSSVNHGPGRDRGALAVIPVSASRTLCVRTQVDGDVIVDLQGWFGGSGEDRFDPLTAPRRLVDTRHAGRADVGSPLQIVVPDGARAAAVTITATGAQDPGFLTAHPCGEATPDVSNVNYGYAEPVAGSAIVKVGDDNMICVVSSSPVDVIVDLTGTFRPDGANGFVPVRPRRLLDTRAGVGGWGPRHSASARIDIDAAPTSAAAVTGTLTIVGPSTVGFLTAEPCGATTDTSSVNAERNGIMANAVTVGTSEGQICVTSSSSTHTVFDLTGWWQP
;
A
#
# COMPACT_ATOMS: atom_id res chain seq x y z
N MET A 1 -59.61 -35.87 23.25
CA MET A 1 -59.30 -36.80 22.15
C MET A 1 -58.68 -35.99 21.00
N GLY A 2 -57.40 -36.14 20.73
CA GLY A 2 -56.69 -35.39 19.70
C GLY A 2 -55.22 -35.66 19.81
N LEU A 3 -54.72 -36.67 19.12
CA LEU A 3 -53.33 -37.11 19.12
C LEU A 3 -52.44 -36.06 18.46
N ARG A 4 -51.41 -35.61 19.15
CA ARG A 4 -50.25 -34.91 18.59
C ARG A 4 -49.28 -35.96 18.01
N ARG A 5 -49.03 -35.93 16.69
CA ARG A 5 -47.97 -36.67 16.06
C ARG A 5 -46.70 -35.80 16.05
N THR A 6 -45.71 -36.26 16.78
CA THR A 6 -44.34 -35.72 16.78
C THR A 6 -43.58 -36.39 15.65
N TYR A 7 -43.09 -35.63 14.68
CA TYR A 7 -42.14 -36.13 13.68
C TYR A 7 -40.71 -35.90 14.19
N LEU A 8 -40.02 -36.99 14.50
CA LEU A 8 -38.57 -37.02 14.65
C LEU A 8 -37.95 -37.04 13.24
N LEU A 9 -37.21 -36.02 12.86
CA LEU A 9 -36.27 -36.03 11.75
C LEU A 9 -34.90 -36.49 12.27
N THR A 10 -34.56 -37.74 11.97
CA THR A 10 -33.22 -38.26 12.10
C THR A 10 -32.40 -37.80 10.89
N ALA A 11 -31.48 -36.86 11.08
CA ALA A 11 -30.47 -36.51 10.10
C ALA A 11 -29.33 -37.55 10.16
N ALA A 12 -29.25 -38.37 9.16
CA ALA A 12 -28.12 -39.27 8.94
C ALA A 12 -26.93 -38.47 8.38
N PHE A 13 -25.92 -38.26 9.19
CA PHE A 13 -24.61 -37.80 8.73
C PHE A 13 -23.90 -38.99 8.06
N MET A 14 -23.83 -39.01 6.72
CA MET A 14 -22.89 -39.87 6.00
C MET A 14 -21.49 -39.20 6.08
N ALA A 15 -20.65 -39.71 6.97
CA ALA A 15 -19.23 -39.43 6.94
C ALA A 15 -18.61 -40.17 5.76
N VAL A 16 -18.25 -39.46 4.70
CA VAL A 16 -17.38 -39.97 3.65
C VAL A 16 -15.96 -39.99 4.21
N VAL A 17 -15.56 -41.13 4.75
CA VAL A 17 -14.19 -41.43 5.08
C VAL A 17 -13.46 -41.71 3.77
N SER A 18 -12.74 -40.71 3.25
CA SER A 18 -11.77 -40.93 2.18
C SER A 18 -10.59 -41.70 2.77
N ILE A 19 -10.55 -42.99 2.52
CA ILE A 19 -9.41 -43.85 2.83
C ILE A 19 -8.28 -43.44 1.86
N ILE A 20 -7.32 -42.64 2.33
CA ILE A 20 -6.04 -42.46 1.66
C ILE A 20 -5.25 -43.74 1.94
N PRO A 21 -4.83 -44.51 0.91
CA PRO A 21 -4.03 -45.69 1.14
C PRO A 21 -2.68 -45.29 1.76
N PRO A 22 -2.12 -46.08 2.71
CA PRO A 22 -0.79 -45.82 3.20
C PRO A 22 0.17 -45.93 2.03
N ILE A 23 1.04 -44.93 1.87
CA ILE A 23 2.17 -45.00 0.95
C ILE A 23 3.07 -46.11 1.45
N SER A 24 2.95 -47.29 0.86
CA SER A 24 3.89 -48.39 1.05
C SER A 24 5.25 -47.93 0.51
N ALA A 25 6.28 -48.02 1.35
CA ALA A 25 7.66 -47.85 0.92
C ALA A 25 7.95 -48.88 -0.20
N PRO A 26 8.55 -48.49 -1.33
CA PRO A 26 8.93 -49.41 -2.36
C PRO A 26 10.10 -50.26 -1.85
N SER A 27 9.89 -51.58 -1.74
CA SER A 27 10.92 -52.57 -1.66
C SER A 27 11.44 -52.87 -3.06
N GLY A 28 12.61 -52.39 -3.39
CA GLY A 28 13.26 -52.67 -4.66
C GLY A 28 14.29 -51.61 -4.98
N ALA A 29 15.54 -52.01 -5.21
CA ALA A 29 16.61 -51.12 -5.65
C ALA A 29 16.25 -50.48 -7.01
N GLU A 30 15.66 -49.30 -6.95
CA GLU A 30 15.52 -48.40 -8.09
C GLU A 30 16.67 -47.40 -8.09
N ALA A 31 17.16 -47.09 -9.29
CA ALA A 31 18.25 -46.19 -9.58
C ALA A 31 18.15 -44.91 -8.73
N ALA A 32 19.31 -44.39 -8.28
CA ALA A 32 19.47 -43.18 -7.47
C ALA A 32 18.53 -42.07 -7.93
N GLY A 33 17.35 -41.97 -7.31
CA GLY A 33 16.35 -40.96 -7.60
C GLY A 33 16.94 -39.59 -7.29
N THR A 34 16.85 -38.67 -8.23
CA THR A 34 17.27 -37.28 -8.05
C THR A 34 16.53 -36.69 -6.83
N ILE A 35 17.28 -36.20 -5.85
CA ILE A 35 16.74 -35.50 -4.69
C ILE A 35 15.89 -34.31 -5.19
N PRO A 36 14.62 -34.16 -4.80
CA PRO A 36 13.80 -33.05 -5.24
C PRO A 36 14.46 -31.71 -4.89
N THR A 37 14.73 -30.94 -5.93
CA THR A 37 15.32 -29.60 -5.81
C THR A 37 14.56 -28.61 -6.67
N GLU A 38 14.67 -27.33 -6.32
CA GLU A 38 14.16 -26.22 -7.14
C GLU A 38 15.27 -25.20 -7.33
N TYR A 39 15.36 -24.66 -8.54
CA TYR A 39 16.26 -23.57 -8.89
C TYR A 39 15.51 -22.56 -9.73
N ILE A 40 15.49 -21.30 -9.26
CA ILE A 40 14.87 -20.17 -9.99
C ILE A 40 15.96 -19.13 -10.20
N ASN A 41 16.05 -18.63 -11.42
CA ASN A 41 16.93 -17.54 -11.82
C ASN A 41 16.07 -16.46 -12.51
N ASP A 42 15.87 -15.33 -11.81
CA ASP A 42 15.24 -14.13 -12.38
C ASP A 42 16.33 -13.06 -12.54
N GLU A 43 16.72 -12.80 -13.77
CA GLU A 43 17.79 -11.84 -14.10
C GLU A 43 17.29 -10.40 -14.22
N THR A 44 16.01 -10.13 -13.94
CA THR A 44 15.45 -8.79 -14.04
C THR A 44 16.04 -7.87 -12.97
N VAL A 45 16.72 -6.83 -13.40
CA VAL A 45 17.24 -5.79 -12.50
C VAL A 45 16.09 -4.96 -11.93
N ARG A 46 16.08 -4.78 -10.61
CA ARG A 46 15.06 -4.02 -9.87
C ARG A 46 15.71 -3.11 -8.82
N PRO A 47 14.99 -2.09 -8.32
CA PRO A 47 15.56 -1.03 -7.47
C PRO A 47 16.27 -1.49 -6.20
N LEU A 48 15.79 -2.57 -5.54
CA LEU A 48 16.38 -3.06 -4.29
C LEU A 48 17.65 -3.91 -4.51
N GLY A 49 17.99 -4.20 -5.78
CA GLY A 49 19.19 -4.92 -6.13
C GLY A 49 19.12 -6.44 -5.97
N ALA A 50 20.27 -7.08 -6.16
CA ALA A 50 20.39 -8.52 -6.20
C ALA A 50 20.19 -9.19 -4.84
N ILE A 51 19.52 -10.36 -4.85
CA ILE A 51 19.31 -11.18 -3.65
C ILE A 51 19.42 -12.68 -3.97
N SER A 52 20.07 -13.42 -3.09
CA SER A 52 20.16 -14.88 -3.11
C SER A 52 19.22 -15.51 -2.10
N VAL A 53 18.63 -16.65 -2.44
CA VAL A 53 17.76 -17.44 -1.55
C VAL A 53 18.26 -18.87 -1.49
N ILE A 54 18.56 -19.36 -0.28
CA ILE A 54 19.08 -20.71 -0.04
C ILE A 54 18.25 -21.40 1.03
N GLY A 55 17.86 -22.66 0.80
CA GLY A 55 17.09 -23.36 1.80
C GLY A 55 16.93 -24.86 1.61
N ASP A 56 16.31 -25.47 2.62
CA ASP A 56 15.96 -26.89 2.71
C ASP A 56 14.56 -27.19 2.11
N SER A 57 13.93 -28.26 2.59
CA SER A 57 12.59 -28.68 2.15
C SER A 57 11.50 -27.65 2.46
N VAL A 58 11.66 -26.83 3.48
CA VAL A 58 10.70 -25.75 3.80
C VAL A 58 10.80 -24.64 2.76
N MET A 59 12.02 -24.23 2.38
CA MET A 59 12.23 -23.26 1.30
C MET A 59 11.80 -23.83 -0.05
N LEU A 60 11.99 -25.15 -0.27
CA LEU A 60 11.50 -25.81 -1.49
C LEU A 60 9.98 -25.61 -1.68
N GLY A 61 9.19 -25.71 -0.62
CA GLY A 61 7.78 -25.36 -0.64
C GLY A 61 7.54 -23.90 -0.97
N SER A 62 8.34 -22.99 -0.40
CA SER A 62 8.27 -21.55 -0.68
C SER A 62 8.58 -21.19 -2.14
N LEU A 63 9.40 -21.98 -2.84
CA LEU A 63 9.69 -21.77 -4.25
C LEU A 63 8.64 -22.40 -5.20
N ARG A 64 7.84 -23.37 -4.74
CA ARG A 64 6.89 -24.12 -5.57
C ARG A 64 5.47 -23.58 -5.58
N TYR A 65 5.00 -23.02 -4.47
CA TYR A 65 3.59 -22.60 -4.35
C TYR A 65 3.41 -21.11 -4.67
N LYS A 66 2.73 -20.83 -5.80
CA LYS A 66 2.47 -19.47 -6.30
C LYS A 66 1.44 -18.69 -5.45
N PRO A 67 1.63 -17.37 -5.16
CA PRO A 67 2.87 -16.66 -5.45
C PRO A 67 4.03 -17.25 -4.66
N ASP A 68 5.09 -17.62 -5.38
CA ASP A 68 6.32 -18.12 -4.73
C ASP A 68 7.14 -16.97 -4.15
N LEU A 69 8.17 -17.33 -3.38
CA LEU A 69 9.02 -16.34 -2.72
C LEU A 69 9.74 -15.43 -3.71
N VAL A 70 10.17 -15.95 -4.87
CA VAL A 70 10.85 -15.14 -5.90
C VAL A 70 9.89 -14.10 -6.48
N SER A 71 8.66 -14.50 -6.80
CA SER A 71 7.62 -13.56 -7.23
C SER A 71 7.31 -12.52 -6.16
N ALA A 72 7.17 -12.93 -4.89
CA ALA A 72 6.89 -12.02 -3.78
C ALA A 72 8.04 -11.00 -3.55
N LEU A 73 9.29 -11.43 -3.67
CA LEU A 73 10.46 -10.54 -3.60
C LEU A 73 10.51 -9.59 -4.80
N ALA A 74 10.24 -10.09 -6.01
CA ALA A 74 10.18 -9.28 -7.22
C ALA A 74 9.12 -8.19 -7.14
N ASP A 75 7.95 -8.50 -6.58
CA ASP A 75 6.85 -7.55 -6.34
C ASP A 75 7.24 -6.47 -5.32
N GLN A 76 8.19 -6.75 -4.42
CA GLN A 76 8.75 -5.77 -3.48
C GLN A 76 9.87 -4.92 -4.10
N GLY A 77 10.32 -5.25 -5.30
CA GLY A 77 11.39 -4.50 -6.00
C GLY A 77 12.77 -5.13 -5.91
N TRP A 78 12.90 -6.39 -5.47
CA TRP A 78 14.15 -7.14 -5.48
C TRP A 78 14.45 -7.70 -6.86
N GLY A 79 15.68 -7.66 -7.28
CA GLY A 79 16.18 -8.31 -8.51
C GLY A 79 17.48 -7.72 -9.02
N PRO A 80 18.30 -8.54 -9.66
CA PRO A 80 18.04 -9.94 -10.02
C PRO A 80 18.00 -10.89 -8.81
N ILE A 81 17.39 -12.08 -8.97
CA ILE A 81 17.17 -13.05 -7.88
C ILE A 81 17.67 -14.44 -8.30
N ARG A 82 18.53 -15.06 -7.48
CA ARG A 82 18.83 -16.49 -7.61
C ARG A 82 18.36 -17.24 -6.36
N ALA A 83 17.56 -18.27 -6.57
CA ALA A 83 16.99 -19.07 -5.49
C ALA A 83 17.29 -20.55 -5.69
N ARG A 84 17.73 -21.22 -4.63
CA ARG A 84 17.97 -22.66 -4.60
C ARG A 84 17.47 -23.29 -3.31
N ALA A 85 16.70 -24.36 -3.43
CA ALA A 85 16.26 -25.15 -2.31
C ALA A 85 16.19 -26.63 -2.66
N GLY A 86 16.28 -27.50 -1.65
CA GLY A 86 16.21 -28.94 -1.87
C GLY A 86 15.89 -29.74 -0.61
N MET A 87 15.32 -30.91 -0.84
CA MET A 87 15.07 -31.88 0.22
C MET A 87 16.39 -32.28 0.91
N GLY A 88 16.39 -32.24 2.25
CA GLY A 88 17.55 -32.66 3.03
C GLY A 88 18.77 -31.72 3.01
N TYR A 89 18.64 -30.51 2.42
CA TYR A 89 19.73 -29.53 2.44
C TYR A 89 20.05 -29.10 3.87
N SER A 90 21.35 -28.90 4.14
CA SER A 90 21.92 -28.44 5.40
C SER A 90 22.98 -27.37 5.16
N THR A 91 23.52 -26.78 6.24
CA THR A 91 24.60 -25.77 6.18
C THR A 91 25.89 -26.29 5.52
N GLY A 92 26.01 -27.58 5.37
CA GLY A 92 27.21 -28.20 4.77
C GLY A 92 28.31 -28.57 5.77
N ALA A 93 28.26 -28.05 6.99
CA ALA A 93 29.29 -28.28 8.01
C ALA A 93 29.50 -29.76 8.35
N PHE A 94 28.47 -30.61 8.19
CA PHE A 94 28.48 -32.03 8.58
C PHE A 94 28.00 -32.96 7.47
N ALA A 95 27.78 -32.45 6.28
CA ALA A 95 27.19 -33.23 5.20
C ALA A 95 28.19 -34.24 4.65
N THR A 96 27.86 -35.54 4.74
CA THR A 96 28.41 -36.55 3.87
C THR A 96 27.92 -36.34 2.43
N ALA A 97 28.59 -36.89 1.43
CA ALA A 97 28.29 -36.66 0.02
C ALA A 97 26.86 -37.02 -0.41
N GLU A 98 26.09 -37.71 0.43
CA GLU A 98 24.72 -38.18 0.14
C GLU A 98 23.62 -37.12 0.45
N TRP A 99 23.90 -36.14 1.29
CA TRP A 99 22.92 -35.09 1.67
C TRP A 99 23.35 -33.76 1.08
N GLY A 100 22.49 -33.17 0.30
CA GLY A 100 22.77 -31.94 -0.43
C GLY A 100 23.36 -30.85 0.46
N ARG A 101 24.55 -30.36 0.08
CA ARG A 101 25.21 -29.21 0.71
C ARG A 101 24.68 -27.93 0.06
N SER A 102 24.16 -27.00 0.84
CA SER A 102 23.83 -25.68 0.31
C SER A 102 25.05 -24.77 0.14
N SER A 103 26.10 -24.97 0.93
CA SER A 103 27.34 -24.23 0.85
C SER A 103 28.00 -24.30 -0.53
N GLY A 104 28.10 -25.47 -1.11
CA GLY A 104 28.66 -25.63 -2.46
C GLY A 104 27.95 -24.85 -3.58
N TRP A 105 26.75 -24.29 -3.31
CA TRP A 105 26.03 -23.44 -4.25
C TRP A 105 26.50 -21.99 -4.19
N ILE A 106 26.92 -21.48 -3.05
CA ILE A 106 27.52 -20.14 -2.91
C ILE A 106 28.80 -20.07 -3.74
N ASP A 107 29.70 -21.04 -3.55
CA ASP A 107 30.94 -21.11 -4.34
C ASP A 107 30.68 -21.29 -5.84
N ARG A 108 29.69 -22.11 -6.20
CA ARG A 108 29.31 -22.29 -7.59
C ARG A 108 28.81 -20.98 -8.21
N TRP A 109 27.93 -20.28 -7.52
CA TRP A 109 27.41 -19.00 -7.99
C TRP A 109 28.52 -17.95 -8.13
N ARG A 110 29.48 -17.91 -7.19
CA ARG A 110 30.64 -17.03 -7.31
C ARG A 110 31.50 -17.36 -8.53
N ASN A 111 31.72 -18.63 -8.80
CA ASN A 111 32.44 -19.08 -10.00
C ASN A 111 31.69 -18.74 -11.28
N GLU A 112 30.37 -18.57 -11.24
CA GLU A 112 29.52 -18.09 -12.32
C GLU A 112 29.43 -16.55 -12.37
N GLY A 113 30.14 -15.82 -11.50
CA GLY A 113 30.12 -14.36 -11.43
C GLY A 113 28.93 -13.78 -10.64
N TRP A 114 28.22 -14.61 -9.87
CA TRP A 114 27.11 -14.17 -9.03
C TRP A 114 27.52 -14.12 -7.54
N ASP A 115 27.42 -12.92 -6.95
CA ASP A 115 27.66 -12.67 -5.54
C ASP A 115 26.74 -11.58 -5.04
N ALA A 116 25.46 -11.93 -4.79
CA ALA A 116 24.46 -10.97 -4.35
C ALA A 116 24.74 -10.52 -2.91
N PRO A 117 24.73 -9.20 -2.63
CA PRO A 117 25.05 -8.68 -1.29
C PRO A 117 23.98 -9.02 -0.23
N ASN A 118 22.86 -9.56 -0.65
CA ASN A 118 21.71 -9.89 0.20
C ASN A 118 21.38 -11.37 0.08
N VAL A 119 21.24 -12.07 1.22
CA VAL A 119 21.03 -13.51 1.24
C VAL A 119 19.92 -13.88 2.21
N ILE A 120 18.91 -14.61 1.74
CA ILE A 120 17.90 -15.26 2.59
C ILE A 120 18.30 -16.71 2.80
N VAL A 121 18.38 -17.13 4.04
CA VAL A 121 18.70 -18.50 4.46
C VAL A 121 17.51 -19.13 5.19
N ASN A 122 17.10 -20.32 4.76
CA ASN A 122 16.16 -21.16 5.49
C ASN A 122 16.75 -22.57 5.60
N LEU A 123 17.70 -22.72 6.49
CA LEU A 123 18.38 -23.97 6.84
C LEU A 123 18.35 -24.14 8.36
N GLY A 124 18.54 -25.36 8.82
CA GLY A 124 18.62 -25.67 10.24
C GLY A 124 17.71 -26.80 10.67
N VAL A 125 16.62 -27.09 9.98
CA VAL A 125 15.73 -28.21 10.32
C VAL A 125 16.50 -29.54 10.26
N ASN A 126 17.30 -29.73 9.23
CA ASN A 126 18.12 -30.93 9.07
C ASN A 126 19.37 -30.91 9.99
N ASP A 127 20.04 -29.76 10.06
CA ASP A 127 21.21 -29.54 10.90
C ASP A 127 20.94 -29.78 12.38
N ALA A 128 19.81 -29.33 12.90
CA ALA A 128 19.38 -29.58 14.28
C ALA A 128 19.31 -31.08 14.59
N GLY A 129 18.85 -31.88 13.62
CA GLY A 129 18.85 -33.34 13.68
C GLY A 129 20.26 -33.94 13.63
N LEU A 130 21.10 -33.49 12.69
CA LEU A 130 22.48 -33.91 12.53
C LEU A 130 23.32 -33.59 13.76
N CYS A 131 23.11 -32.46 14.39
CA CYS A 131 23.75 -32.07 15.64
C CYS A 131 23.24 -32.87 16.85
N GLY A 132 22.19 -33.66 16.74
CA GLY A 132 21.65 -34.46 17.82
C GLY A 132 21.23 -33.63 19.05
N GLY A 133 20.89 -32.36 18.87
CA GLY A 133 20.58 -31.43 19.95
C GLY A 133 21.82 -30.94 20.73
N ASN A 134 22.98 -30.92 20.11
CA ASN A 134 24.18 -30.30 20.66
C ASN A 134 24.26 -28.83 20.19
N ARG A 135 24.25 -27.90 21.15
CA ARG A 135 24.23 -26.46 20.88
C ARG A 135 25.51 -25.94 20.24
N ASP A 136 26.67 -26.41 20.69
CA ASP A 136 27.95 -25.98 20.10
C ASP A 136 28.09 -26.49 18.65
N CYS A 137 27.52 -27.66 18.36
CA CYS A 137 27.42 -28.16 17.00
C CYS A 137 26.56 -27.25 16.13
N ALA A 138 25.40 -26.79 16.63
CA ALA A 138 24.54 -25.86 15.93
C ALA A 138 25.25 -24.51 15.66
N ILE A 139 25.95 -23.98 16.64
CA ILE A 139 26.74 -22.74 16.50
C ILE A 139 27.79 -22.90 15.39
N ARG A 140 28.57 -23.99 15.39
CA ARG A 140 29.57 -24.22 14.32
C ARG A 140 28.95 -24.39 12.95
N ALA A 141 27.77 -24.97 12.85
CA ALA A 141 27.06 -25.13 11.59
C ALA A 141 26.60 -23.77 11.02
N ILE A 142 26.10 -22.88 11.88
CA ILE A 142 25.68 -21.53 11.52
C ILE A 142 26.90 -20.70 11.10
N ASP A 143 27.96 -20.69 11.90
CA ASP A 143 29.20 -19.96 11.58
C ASP A 143 29.81 -20.45 10.27
N HIS A 144 29.85 -21.74 10.02
CA HIS A 144 30.38 -22.31 8.78
C HIS A 144 29.70 -21.73 7.54
N LEU A 145 28.37 -21.67 7.52
CA LEU A 145 27.65 -21.09 6.37
C LEU A 145 27.85 -19.58 6.26
N LEU A 146 27.89 -18.85 7.38
CA LEU A 146 28.16 -17.41 7.37
C LEU A 146 29.58 -17.11 6.87
N ASP A 147 30.58 -17.94 7.22
CA ASP A 147 31.93 -17.80 6.72
C ASP A 147 32.03 -18.09 5.22
N GLU A 148 31.23 -19.04 4.71
CA GLU A 148 31.13 -19.29 3.26
C GLU A 148 30.39 -18.18 2.51
N ILE A 149 29.34 -17.60 3.08
CA ILE A 149 28.67 -16.40 2.53
C ILE A 149 29.67 -15.23 2.51
N GLY A 150 30.51 -15.12 3.53
CA GLY A 150 31.61 -14.16 3.61
C GLY A 150 31.19 -12.74 4.05
N PRO A 151 32.19 -11.89 4.28
CA PRO A 151 31.96 -10.53 4.77
C PRO A 151 31.33 -9.63 3.70
N GLY A 152 30.62 -8.58 4.16
CA GLY A 152 29.99 -7.60 3.28
C GLY A 152 28.60 -7.98 2.81
N HIS A 153 28.11 -9.14 3.18
CA HIS A 153 26.76 -9.60 2.89
C HIS A 153 25.81 -9.26 4.04
N ARG A 154 24.52 -9.16 3.73
CA ARG A 154 23.41 -9.12 4.70
C ARG A 154 22.67 -10.44 4.63
N VAL A 155 22.51 -11.09 5.77
CA VAL A 155 21.91 -12.42 5.83
C VAL A 155 20.66 -12.38 6.69
N TRP A 156 19.52 -12.75 6.12
CA TRP A 156 18.29 -13.03 6.86
C TRP A 156 18.12 -14.53 7.00
N TRP A 157 18.18 -15.01 8.23
CA TRP A 157 18.07 -16.43 8.50
C TRP A 157 16.80 -16.73 9.29
N ALA A 158 15.86 -17.46 8.67
CA ALA A 158 14.65 -17.92 9.34
C ALA A 158 15.00 -18.93 10.43
N ASN A 159 14.58 -18.68 11.67
CA ASN A 159 14.64 -19.71 12.68
C ASN A 159 13.66 -20.87 12.35
N ILE A 160 13.81 -22.01 13.00
CA ILE A 160 13.10 -23.23 12.60
C ILE A 160 11.89 -23.52 13.47
N THR A 161 10.91 -24.22 12.89
CA THR A 161 9.87 -24.97 13.61
C THR A 161 10.14 -26.47 13.46
N ARG A 162 10.15 -27.21 14.56
CA ARG A 162 10.38 -28.66 14.56
C ARG A 162 9.81 -29.28 15.82
N SER A 163 9.16 -30.44 15.70
CA SER A 163 8.73 -31.21 16.87
C SER A 163 9.93 -31.75 17.68
N ALA A 164 9.79 -31.80 19.00
CA ALA A 164 10.74 -32.47 19.86
C ALA A 164 10.81 -33.97 19.51
N ALA A 165 12.02 -34.52 19.54
CA ALA A 165 12.24 -35.94 19.29
C ALA A 165 13.31 -36.48 20.26
N SER A 166 13.15 -37.74 20.67
CA SER A 166 14.09 -38.40 21.58
C SER A 166 14.33 -37.63 22.89
N GLY A 167 13.30 -36.94 23.41
CA GLY A 167 13.37 -36.16 24.65
C GLY A 167 14.17 -34.87 24.55
N ARG A 168 14.51 -34.41 23.35
CA ARG A 168 15.22 -33.14 23.09
C ARG A 168 14.38 -32.18 22.26
N ASP A 169 14.39 -30.91 22.65
CA ASP A 169 13.80 -29.83 21.90
C ASP A 169 14.82 -29.25 20.90
N TYR A 170 14.89 -29.88 19.74
CA TYR A 170 15.79 -29.46 18.67
C TYR A 170 15.52 -28.03 18.17
N GLN A 171 14.26 -27.61 18.19
CA GLN A 171 13.86 -26.24 17.81
C GLN A 171 14.45 -25.20 18.76
N ALA A 172 14.23 -25.38 20.08
CA ALA A 172 14.73 -24.42 21.07
C ALA A 172 16.27 -24.35 21.04
N ILE A 173 16.95 -25.51 20.91
CA ILE A 173 18.42 -25.59 20.87
C ILE A 173 18.96 -24.85 19.63
N TRP A 174 18.42 -25.11 18.43
CA TRP A 174 18.86 -24.47 17.21
C TRP A 174 18.57 -22.96 17.21
N ASN A 175 17.34 -22.56 17.56
CA ASN A 175 16.95 -21.17 17.56
C ASN A 175 17.76 -20.36 18.57
N SER A 176 18.05 -20.91 19.78
CA SER A 176 18.91 -20.22 20.74
C SER A 176 20.37 -20.11 20.28
N ALA A 177 20.85 -21.08 19.49
CA ALA A 177 22.20 -21.01 18.89
C ALA A 177 22.23 -19.91 17.80
N LEU A 178 21.19 -19.81 16.99
CA LEU A 178 21.07 -18.77 15.96
C LEU A 178 21.02 -17.37 16.57
N ASP A 179 20.23 -17.19 17.63
CA ASP A 179 20.15 -15.92 18.38
C ASP A 179 21.52 -15.54 18.99
N GLU A 180 22.24 -16.49 19.57
CA GLU A 180 23.61 -16.24 20.11
C GLU A 180 24.56 -15.81 19.00
N VAL A 181 24.58 -16.51 17.87
CA VAL A 181 25.46 -16.14 16.75
C VAL A 181 25.12 -14.72 16.25
N ALA A 182 23.84 -14.35 16.17
CA ALA A 182 23.40 -13.03 15.75
C ALA A 182 23.91 -11.91 16.68
N THR A 183 24.19 -12.18 17.97
CA THR A 183 24.75 -11.16 18.88
C THR A 183 26.18 -10.74 18.52
N ARG A 184 26.93 -11.57 17.78
CA ARG A 184 28.35 -11.36 17.44
C ARG A 184 28.63 -11.28 15.94
N ARG A 185 27.63 -11.55 15.11
CA ARG A 185 27.70 -11.52 13.63
C ARG A 185 26.73 -10.43 13.15
N PRO A 186 27.17 -9.17 13.00
CA PRO A 186 26.29 -8.03 12.68
C PRO A 186 25.63 -8.15 11.30
N GLU A 187 26.18 -8.96 10.40
CA GLU A 187 25.60 -9.29 9.12
C GLU A 187 24.34 -10.18 9.21
N LEU A 188 24.20 -10.95 10.32
CA LEU A 188 23.10 -11.88 10.53
C LEU A 188 21.91 -11.22 11.19
N ARG A 189 20.74 -11.38 10.59
CA ARG A 189 19.43 -11.04 11.14
C ARG A 189 18.57 -12.29 11.24
N VAL A 190 18.07 -12.57 12.43
CA VAL A 190 17.16 -13.69 12.66
C VAL A 190 15.74 -13.26 12.31
N TRP A 191 15.12 -13.99 11.39
CA TRP A 191 13.69 -13.87 11.13
C TRP A 191 12.94 -14.86 12.00
N ASP A 192 12.15 -14.38 12.96
CA ASP A 192 11.50 -15.20 13.99
C ASP A 192 10.26 -15.93 13.44
N TRP A 193 10.50 -16.85 12.52
CA TRP A 193 9.47 -17.70 11.96
C TRP A 193 8.75 -18.56 13.02
N ALA A 194 9.46 -19.05 14.02
CA ALA A 194 8.90 -19.89 15.07
C ALA A 194 7.77 -19.17 15.83
N SER A 195 7.98 -17.91 16.23
CA SER A 195 6.95 -17.10 16.90
C SER A 195 5.81 -16.70 15.96
N ILE A 196 6.12 -16.40 14.70
CA ILE A 196 5.09 -16.05 13.69
C ILE A 196 4.17 -17.26 13.45
N SER A 197 4.73 -18.43 13.21
CA SER A 197 3.97 -19.65 12.95
C SER A 197 3.12 -20.10 14.14
N ALA A 198 3.61 -19.88 15.37
CA ALA A 198 2.90 -20.21 16.60
C ALA A 198 1.60 -19.40 16.80
N ARG A 199 1.48 -18.22 16.20
CA ARG A 199 0.25 -17.39 16.25
C ARG A 199 -0.91 -17.98 15.44
N GLY A 200 -0.66 -19.03 14.65
CA GLY A 200 -1.67 -19.71 13.82
C GLY A 200 -1.76 -19.16 12.38
N GLY A 201 -2.59 -19.81 11.58
CA GLY A 201 -2.78 -19.42 10.16
C GLY A 201 -1.82 -20.11 9.17
N PHE A 202 -0.92 -20.97 9.66
CA PHE A 202 0.03 -21.71 8.83
C PHE A 202 -0.13 -23.22 9.06
N PRO A 203 -1.19 -23.84 8.53
CA PRO A 203 -1.46 -25.26 8.78
C PRO A 203 -0.35 -26.15 8.26
N SER A 204 0.09 -27.09 9.10
CA SER A 204 1.14 -28.08 8.83
C SER A 204 0.73 -29.42 9.42
N GLY A 205 0.92 -30.49 8.65
CA GLY A 205 0.65 -31.86 9.11
C GLY A 205 1.72 -32.41 10.06
N ASP A 206 2.96 -32.01 9.87
CA ASP A 206 4.16 -32.52 10.58
C ASP A 206 4.87 -31.46 11.45
N ARG A 207 4.31 -30.26 11.56
CA ARG A 207 4.87 -29.07 12.23
C ARG A 207 6.19 -28.55 11.63
N ILE A 208 6.53 -28.98 10.44
CA ILE A 208 7.70 -28.53 9.68
C ILE A 208 7.23 -27.94 8.35
N HIS A 209 6.49 -28.73 7.57
CA HIS A 209 6.07 -28.37 6.22
C HIS A 209 4.66 -27.76 6.25
N LEU A 210 4.45 -26.71 5.48
CA LEU A 210 3.20 -25.96 5.45
C LEU A 210 2.26 -26.51 4.35
N SER A 211 0.98 -26.19 4.49
CA SER A 211 0.05 -26.32 3.37
C SER A 211 0.41 -25.32 2.23
N PRO A 212 -0.09 -25.52 1.01
CA PRO A 212 0.12 -24.56 -0.07
C PRO A 212 -0.23 -23.11 0.31
N ASP A 213 -1.33 -22.90 1.02
CA ASP A 213 -1.75 -21.56 1.48
C ASP A 213 -0.84 -21.03 2.59
N GLY A 214 -0.35 -21.92 3.47
CA GLY A 214 0.64 -21.57 4.47
C GLY A 214 1.95 -21.09 3.84
N TYR A 215 2.42 -21.73 2.78
CA TYR A 215 3.61 -21.29 2.05
C TYR A 215 3.39 -19.93 1.36
N ARG A 216 2.24 -19.72 0.71
CA ARG A 216 1.91 -18.42 0.10
C ARG A 216 1.93 -17.28 1.12
N ALA A 217 1.27 -17.47 2.25
CA ALA A 217 1.26 -16.49 3.33
C ALA A 217 2.68 -16.21 3.87
N ARG A 218 3.48 -17.27 4.10
CA ARG A 218 4.87 -17.17 4.54
C ARG A 218 5.74 -16.40 3.54
N ASN A 219 5.59 -16.64 2.25
CA ASN A 219 6.37 -15.99 1.20
C ASN A 219 6.15 -14.47 1.21
N LEU A 220 4.89 -14.03 1.34
CA LEU A 220 4.55 -12.60 1.43
C LEU A 220 5.15 -11.96 2.69
N LEU A 221 5.14 -12.67 3.83
CA LEU A 221 5.73 -12.19 5.08
C LEU A 221 7.25 -12.06 4.97
N ILE A 222 7.96 -13.09 4.47
CA ILE A 222 9.42 -13.01 4.27
C ILE A 222 9.78 -11.82 3.37
N ALA A 223 9.12 -11.72 2.21
CA ALA A 223 9.43 -10.66 1.26
C ALA A 223 9.20 -9.26 1.86
N ALA A 224 8.13 -9.09 2.65
CA ALA A 224 7.86 -7.84 3.34
C ALA A 224 8.92 -7.54 4.43
N ASP A 225 9.18 -8.49 5.33
CA ASP A 225 10.07 -8.29 6.48
C ASP A 225 11.53 -8.08 6.04
N VAL A 226 12.00 -8.84 5.04
CA VAL A 226 13.34 -8.65 4.45
C VAL A 226 13.45 -7.27 3.81
N THR A 227 12.42 -6.82 3.13
CA THR A 227 12.39 -5.48 2.53
C THR A 227 12.38 -4.39 3.59
N GLU A 228 11.55 -4.52 4.62
CA GLU A 228 11.43 -3.53 5.69
C GLU A 228 12.75 -3.33 6.47
N THR A 229 13.51 -4.42 6.69
CA THR A 229 14.77 -4.35 7.44
C THR A 229 15.94 -3.77 6.65
N LEU A 230 15.83 -3.66 5.32
CA LEU A 230 16.89 -3.13 4.45
C LEU A 230 16.79 -1.66 4.17
N VAL A 231 15.58 -1.14 4.16
CA VAL A 231 15.33 0.12 3.51
C VAL A 231 15.60 1.26 4.48
N THR A 232 16.74 1.91 4.32
CA THR A 232 16.95 3.27 4.77
C THR A 232 16.38 4.23 3.73
N THR A 233 15.54 5.16 4.17
CA THR A 233 15.08 6.25 3.33
C THR A 233 16.23 7.25 3.25
N GLU A 234 16.88 7.33 2.11
CA GLU A 234 18.03 8.24 1.89
C GLU A 234 17.71 9.21 0.75
N HIS A 235 18.23 10.43 0.86
CA HIS A 235 18.15 11.45 -0.17
C HIS A 235 19.49 11.52 -0.91
N ASP A 236 19.48 11.37 -2.23
CA ASP A 236 20.68 11.37 -3.08
C ASP A 236 21.12 12.79 -3.53
N GLY A 237 20.44 13.83 -3.05
CA GLY A 237 20.68 15.22 -3.41
C GLY A 237 19.95 15.71 -4.67
N SER A 238 19.31 14.83 -5.43
CA SER A 238 18.56 15.25 -6.63
C SER A 238 17.20 15.83 -6.27
N ARG A 239 16.74 16.80 -7.09
CA ARG A 239 15.44 17.44 -6.94
C ARG A 239 14.77 17.62 -8.28
N VAL A 240 13.45 17.57 -8.30
CA VAL A 240 12.67 17.84 -9.51
C VAL A 240 12.34 19.31 -9.58
N ALA A 241 12.64 19.94 -10.71
CA ALA A 241 12.25 21.34 -10.93
C ALA A 241 10.73 21.50 -10.94
N LEU A 242 10.24 22.56 -10.29
CA LEU A 242 8.83 22.90 -10.30
C LEU A 242 8.36 23.18 -11.74
N PRO A 243 7.12 22.82 -12.09
CA PRO A 243 6.53 23.21 -13.37
C PRO A 243 6.22 24.72 -13.40
N ASP A 244 6.16 25.28 -14.61
CA ASP A 244 5.75 26.66 -14.78
C ASP A 244 4.28 26.86 -14.36
N PRO A 245 3.95 27.99 -13.69
CA PRO A 245 2.57 28.34 -13.39
C PRO A 245 1.77 28.58 -14.67
N LEU A 246 0.49 28.21 -14.65
CA LEU A 246 -0.41 28.43 -15.79
C LEU A 246 -1.13 29.79 -15.71
N SER A 247 -1.16 30.40 -14.53
CA SER A 247 -1.79 31.69 -14.28
C SER A 247 -1.21 32.41 -13.06
N ASP A 248 -1.62 33.67 -12.88
CA ASP A 248 -1.56 34.37 -11.59
C ASP A 248 -2.48 33.66 -10.55
N PRO A 249 -2.35 34.00 -9.24
CA PRO A 249 -3.16 33.42 -8.19
C PRO A 249 -4.68 33.64 -8.41
N LEU A 250 -5.45 32.54 -8.48
CA LEU A 250 -6.89 32.52 -8.75
C LEU A 250 -7.71 32.49 -7.46
N GLY A 251 -8.88 33.12 -7.48
CA GLY A 251 -9.89 32.93 -6.46
C GLY A 251 -10.69 31.64 -6.67
N PHE A 252 -11.35 31.19 -5.62
CA PHE A 252 -12.20 30.00 -5.59
C PHE A 252 -13.67 30.39 -5.38
N THR A 253 -14.57 29.65 -6.01
CA THR A 253 -15.99 29.67 -5.68
C THR A 253 -16.48 28.25 -5.47
N ALA A 254 -16.90 27.94 -4.24
CA ALA A 254 -17.52 26.66 -3.91
C ALA A 254 -18.97 26.62 -4.40
N ILE A 255 -19.39 25.46 -4.89
CA ILE A 255 -20.79 25.21 -5.27
C ILE A 255 -21.34 24.00 -4.48
N GLU A 256 -22.64 23.83 -4.48
CA GLU A 256 -23.26 22.56 -4.12
C GLU A 256 -22.75 21.50 -5.09
N PRO A 257 -22.28 20.32 -4.59
CA PRO A 257 -21.74 19.29 -5.46
C PRO A 257 -22.77 18.83 -6.50
N VAL A 258 -22.37 18.82 -7.78
CA VAL A 258 -23.23 18.44 -8.90
C VAL A 258 -22.55 17.43 -9.81
N ARG A 259 -23.28 16.36 -10.17
CA ARG A 259 -22.80 15.36 -11.14
C ARG A 259 -22.76 15.93 -12.53
N VAL A 260 -21.57 15.99 -13.13
CA VAL A 260 -21.33 16.53 -14.47
C VAL A 260 -21.06 15.45 -15.52
N LEU A 261 -20.67 14.25 -15.07
CA LEU A 261 -20.50 13.06 -15.91
C LEU A 261 -20.86 11.78 -15.14
N ASP A 262 -21.55 10.88 -15.81
CA ASP A 262 -21.75 9.48 -15.36
C ASP A 262 -21.85 8.59 -16.60
N THR A 263 -20.75 7.90 -16.95
CA THR A 263 -20.70 7.10 -18.19
C THR A 263 -21.65 5.91 -18.14
N ARG A 264 -22.00 5.40 -16.97
CA ARG A 264 -22.99 4.32 -16.79
C ARG A 264 -24.37 4.72 -17.35
N ARG A 265 -24.66 6.03 -17.38
CA ARG A 265 -25.98 6.58 -17.78
C ARG A 265 -26.02 7.07 -19.24
N ALA A 266 -24.87 7.40 -19.85
CA ALA A 266 -24.85 8.10 -21.12
C ALA A 266 -23.90 7.51 -22.18
N ALA A 267 -22.61 7.37 -21.88
CA ALA A 267 -21.59 7.00 -22.87
C ALA A 267 -21.25 5.51 -22.89
N GLY A 268 -21.63 4.77 -21.84
CA GLY A 268 -21.17 3.39 -21.60
C GLY A 268 -19.74 3.33 -21.09
N THR A 269 -19.28 2.11 -20.82
CA THR A 269 -17.95 1.82 -20.29
C THR A 269 -16.85 2.43 -21.18
N VAL A 270 -15.90 3.12 -20.57
CA VAL A 270 -14.74 3.70 -21.24
C VAL A 270 -13.68 2.60 -21.41
N SER A 271 -13.17 2.42 -22.63
CA SER A 271 -12.18 1.38 -22.91
C SER A 271 -10.79 1.75 -22.35
N ALA A 272 -10.00 0.72 -22.06
CA ALA A 272 -8.63 0.87 -21.58
C ALA A 272 -7.79 1.78 -22.48
N GLY A 273 -7.17 2.79 -21.90
CA GLY A 273 -6.36 3.79 -22.59
C GLY A 273 -7.13 4.94 -23.21
N GLU A 274 -8.45 4.88 -23.27
CA GLU A 274 -9.31 5.96 -23.79
C GLU A 274 -9.57 7.03 -22.72
N ALA A 275 -9.99 8.21 -23.18
CA ALA A 275 -10.36 9.33 -22.33
C ALA A 275 -11.79 9.79 -22.65
N VAL A 276 -12.54 10.14 -21.61
CA VAL A 276 -13.84 10.79 -21.73
C VAL A 276 -13.68 12.28 -21.47
N THR A 277 -14.40 13.10 -22.23
CA THR A 277 -14.43 14.56 -22.09
C THR A 277 -15.57 14.99 -21.18
N VAL A 278 -15.25 15.83 -20.20
CA VAL A 278 -16.21 16.54 -19.35
C VAL A 278 -16.28 17.99 -19.86
N ASP A 279 -17.42 18.37 -20.39
CA ASP A 279 -17.68 19.74 -20.85
C ASP A 279 -18.26 20.56 -19.70
N LEU A 280 -17.56 21.63 -19.31
CA LEU A 280 -17.94 22.52 -18.23
C LEU A 280 -18.33 23.94 -18.74
N GLU A 281 -18.38 24.14 -20.07
CA GLU A 281 -18.55 25.47 -20.67
C GLU A 281 -19.76 26.23 -20.13
N HIS A 282 -20.86 25.54 -19.90
CA HIS A 282 -22.11 26.13 -19.41
C HIS A 282 -22.30 26.01 -17.88
N LEU A 283 -21.36 25.41 -17.16
CA LEU A 283 -21.44 25.15 -15.72
C LEU A 283 -20.54 26.07 -14.90
N VAL A 284 -19.50 26.64 -15.52
CA VAL A 284 -18.54 27.51 -14.85
C VAL A 284 -18.33 28.80 -15.67
N PRO A 285 -17.93 29.95 -15.04
CA PRO A 285 -17.62 31.18 -15.72
C PRO A 285 -16.55 31.05 -16.81
N SER A 286 -16.55 32.01 -17.75
CA SER A 286 -15.61 31.98 -18.89
C SER A 286 -14.15 32.19 -18.51
N ASP A 287 -13.88 32.77 -17.35
CA ASP A 287 -12.55 33.01 -16.79
C ASP A 287 -12.03 31.84 -15.89
N THR A 288 -12.77 30.71 -15.84
CA THR A 288 -12.37 29.53 -15.10
C THR A 288 -11.13 28.89 -15.72
N GLN A 289 -10.10 28.66 -14.91
CA GLN A 289 -8.83 28.07 -15.32
C GLN A 289 -8.52 26.74 -14.62
N ALA A 290 -9.18 26.44 -13.49
CA ALA A 290 -9.09 25.15 -12.83
C ALA A 290 -10.42 24.83 -12.12
N VAL A 291 -10.61 23.55 -11.80
CA VAL A 291 -11.81 23.05 -11.11
C VAL A 291 -11.45 22.11 -9.98
N ALA A 292 -12.30 22.08 -8.96
CA ALA A 292 -12.31 21.06 -7.93
C ALA A 292 -13.40 20.04 -8.27
N VAL A 293 -13.01 18.81 -8.58
CA VAL A 293 -13.92 17.72 -8.95
C VAL A 293 -13.63 16.47 -8.12
N ASN A 294 -14.66 15.71 -7.81
CA ASN A 294 -14.46 14.33 -7.36
C ASN A 294 -14.55 13.42 -8.59
N VAL A 295 -13.50 12.65 -8.83
CA VAL A 295 -13.42 11.68 -9.94
C VAL A 295 -13.56 10.29 -9.35
N THR A 296 -14.53 9.51 -9.85
CA THR A 296 -14.78 8.16 -9.35
C THR A 296 -14.63 7.14 -10.47
N SER A 297 -13.85 6.08 -10.18
CA SER A 297 -13.77 4.86 -10.98
C SER A 297 -14.74 3.82 -10.44
N THR A 298 -15.51 3.18 -11.31
CA THR A 298 -16.48 2.13 -10.95
C THR A 298 -16.58 1.07 -12.05
N GLY A 299 -17.13 -0.11 -11.72
CA GLY A 299 -17.35 -1.18 -12.68
C GLY A 299 -16.08 -1.84 -13.24
N THR A 300 -14.91 -1.62 -12.63
CA THR A 300 -13.64 -2.16 -13.11
C THR A 300 -13.42 -3.60 -12.62
N THR A 301 -12.86 -4.45 -13.48
CA THR A 301 -12.52 -5.85 -13.14
C THR A 301 -11.04 -6.07 -12.88
N GLU A 302 -10.21 -5.05 -13.15
CA GLU A 302 -8.76 -5.08 -13.01
C GLU A 302 -8.28 -3.93 -12.11
N ARG A 303 -7.03 -4.03 -11.65
CA ARG A 303 -6.36 -2.92 -10.96
C ARG A 303 -5.96 -1.87 -11.99
N GLY A 304 -6.23 -0.61 -11.67
CA GLY A 304 -5.93 0.49 -12.57
C GLY A 304 -5.97 1.85 -11.89
N TYR A 305 -5.95 2.88 -12.72
CA TYR A 305 -6.06 4.27 -12.28
C TYR A 305 -6.75 5.14 -13.33
N LEU A 306 -7.27 6.27 -12.86
CA LEU A 306 -7.75 7.36 -13.68
C LEU A 306 -6.75 8.52 -13.64
N THR A 307 -6.61 9.22 -14.77
CA THR A 307 -5.84 10.46 -14.88
C THR A 307 -6.74 11.56 -15.39
N ALA A 308 -6.93 12.62 -14.59
CA ALA A 308 -7.65 13.84 -14.97
C ALA A 308 -6.65 14.91 -15.45
N TYR A 309 -6.95 15.57 -16.57
CA TYR A 309 -6.06 16.56 -17.19
C TYR A 309 -6.82 17.47 -18.17
N PRO A 310 -6.30 18.69 -18.52
CA PRO A 310 -6.91 19.55 -19.53
C PRO A 310 -6.95 18.85 -20.90
N CYS A 311 -8.10 18.90 -21.61
CA CYS A 311 -8.26 18.17 -22.87
C CYS A 311 -7.37 18.65 -24.02
N ASP A 312 -6.85 19.87 -23.96
CA ASP A 312 -5.92 20.45 -24.93
C ASP A 312 -4.44 20.04 -24.71
N THR A 313 -4.18 19.15 -23.76
CA THR A 313 -2.84 18.62 -23.46
C THR A 313 -2.78 17.11 -23.62
N SER A 314 -1.58 16.56 -23.70
CA SER A 314 -1.36 15.11 -23.61
C SER A 314 -1.57 14.62 -22.16
N PRO A 315 -2.08 13.39 -21.95
CA PRO A 315 -2.21 12.82 -20.62
C PRO A 315 -0.85 12.82 -19.89
N PRO A 316 -0.76 13.40 -18.68
CA PRO A 316 0.47 13.37 -17.90
C PRO A 316 0.73 11.97 -17.33
N ASN A 317 1.99 11.70 -16.96
CA ASN A 317 2.36 10.46 -16.26
C ASN A 317 2.07 10.56 -14.75
N THR A 318 0.82 10.85 -14.40
CA THR A 318 0.31 11.00 -13.03
C THR A 318 -0.98 10.19 -12.87
N SER A 319 -1.43 9.99 -11.64
CA SER A 319 -2.74 9.40 -11.36
C SER A 319 -3.55 10.29 -10.43
N SER A 320 -4.85 10.41 -10.71
CA SER A 320 -5.80 11.12 -9.84
C SER A 320 -6.52 10.16 -8.89
N VAL A 321 -6.85 8.97 -9.37
CA VAL A 321 -7.54 7.91 -8.61
C VAL A 321 -6.88 6.58 -8.89
N ASN A 322 -6.59 5.77 -7.85
CA ASN A 322 -6.14 4.40 -7.99
C ASN A 322 -7.18 3.44 -7.42
N HIS A 323 -7.44 2.34 -8.11
CA HIS A 323 -8.45 1.36 -7.72
C HIS A 323 -7.97 -0.09 -7.87
N GLY A 324 -8.51 -0.96 -7.05
CA GLY A 324 -8.39 -2.42 -7.19
C GLY A 324 -9.55 -2.99 -8.02
N PRO A 325 -9.45 -4.29 -8.38
CA PRO A 325 -10.53 -4.97 -9.11
C PRO A 325 -11.83 -4.99 -8.29
N GLY A 326 -12.97 -4.66 -8.94
CA GLY A 326 -14.29 -4.65 -8.31
C GLY A 326 -14.45 -3.66 -7.16
N ARG A 327 -13.63 -2.60 -7.13
CA ARG A 327 -13.66 -1.58 -6.07
C ARG A 327 -13.98 -0.21 -6.66
N ASP A 328 -15.10 0.35 -6.27
CA ASP A 328 -15.40 1.75 -6.56
C ASP A 328 -14.48 2.65 -5.74
N ARG A 329 -13.87 3.65 -6.38
CA ARG A 329 -12.96 4.61 -5.74
C ARG A 329 -13.18 6.01 -6.28
N GLY A 330 -13.44 6.94 -5.37
CA GLY A 330 -13.48 8.36 -5.65
C GLY A 330 -12.31 9.09 -4.99
N ALA A 331 -11.81 10.13 -5.63
CA ALA A 331 -10.87 11.07 -5.05
C ALA A 331 -11.09 12.47 -5.61
N LEU A 332 -10.85 13.48 -4.77
CA LEU A 332 -10.78 14.89 -5.20
C LEU A 332 -9.63 15.05 -6.22
N ALA A 333 -9.87 15.85 -7.24
CA ALA A 333 -8.84 16.37 -8.12
C ALA A 333 -9.04 17.88 -8.29
N VAL A 334 -7.99 18.65 -8.00
CA VAL A 334 -7.94 20.08 -8.33
C VAL A 334 -7.05 20.19 -9.56
N ILE A 335 -7.68 20.44 -10.71
CA ILE A 335 -7.06 20.24 -12.02
C ILE A 335 -7.31 21.47 -12.92
N PRO A 336 -6.28 21.95 -13.65
CA PRO A 336 -6.49 22.93 -14.72
C PRO A 336 -7.50 22.41 -15.76
N VAL A 337 -8.22 23.30 -16.39
CA VAL A 337 -9.07 23.00 -17.54
C VAL A 337 -8.50 23.59 -18.82
N SER A 338 -8.92 23.10 -19.98
CA SER A 338 -8.56 23.68 -21.27
C SER A 338 -9.13 25.10 -21.46
N ALA A 339 -8.66 25.80 -22.47
CA ALA A 339 -9.21 27.12 -22.83
C ALA A 339 -10.72 27.09 -23.13
N SER A 340 -11.26 25.96 -23.59
CA SER A 340 -12.70 25.72 -23.77
C SER A 340 -13.39 25.18 -22.51
N ARG A 341 -12.75 25.22 -21.37
CA ARG A 341 -13.26 24.70 -20.08
C ARG A 341 -13.66 23.23 -20.15
N THR A 342 -12.84 22.40 -20.81
CA THR A 342 -13.00 20.95 -20.84
C THR A 342 -11.96 20.26 -19.98
N LEU A 343 -12.37 19.18 -19.31
CA LEU A 343 -11.56 18.27 -18.53
C LEU A 343 -11.62 16.88 -19.16
N CYS A 344 -10.48 16.24 -19.39
CA CYS A 344 -10.38 14.87 -19.86
C CYS A 344 -10.05 13.93 -18.70
N VAL A 345 -10.72 12.77 -18.66
CA VAL A 345 -10.42 11.69 -17.70
C VAL A 345 -10.09 10.43 -18.49
N ARG A 346 -8.82 10.01 -18.43
CA ARG A 346 -8.32 8.80 -19.08
C ARG A 346 -8.35 7.63 -18.09
N THR A 347 -8.81 6.46 -18.56
CA THR A 347 -8.75 5.21 -17.80
C THR A 347 -7.60 4.33 -18.27
N GLN A 348 -6.94 3.63 -17.33
CA GLN A 348 -5.90 2.66 -17.67
C GLN A 348 -6.51 1.30 -18.09
N VAL A 349 -7.65 0.93 -17.52
CA VAL A 349 -8.36 -0.33 -17.77
C VAL A 349 -9.82 -0.03 -18.11
N ASP A 350 -10.55 -0.98 -18.65
CA ASP A 350 -11.98 -0.82 -18.92
C ASP A 350 -12.73 -0.51 -17.63
N GLY A 351 -13.62 0.49 -17.66
CA GLY A 351 -14.39 0.89 -16.49
C GLY A 351 -15.28 2.09 -16.75
N ASP A 352 -16.12 2.40 -15.78
CA ASP A 352 -16.98 3.58 -15.81
C ASP A 352 -16.38 4.73 -15.01
N VAL A 353 -16.65 5.95 -15.47
CA VAL A 353 -16.15 7.19 -14.89
C VAL A 353 -17.32 8.07 -14.46
N ILE A 354 -17.24 8.55 -13.22
CA ILE A 354 -18.16 9.55 -12.68
C ILE A 354 -17.35 10.79 -12.32
N VAL A 355 -17.87 11.97 -12.60
CA VAL A 355 -17.27 13.26 -12.20
C VAL A 355 -18.32 14.13 -11.56
N ASP A 356 -18.02 14.58 -10.32
CA ASP A 356 -18.87 15.47 -9.53
C ASP A 356 -18.11 16.79 -9.30
N LEU A 357 -18.65 17.93 -9.77
CA LEU A 357 -18.06 19.27 -9.61
C LEU A 357 -18.36 19.81 -8.21
N GLN A 358 -17.33 20.34 -7.52
CA GLN A 358 -17.42 20.93 -6.18
C GLN A 358 -17.15 22.45 -6.16
N GLY A 359 -16.52 22.95 -7.20
CA GLY A 359 -16.19 24.38 -7.33
C GLY A 359 -15.21 24.67 -8.47
N TRP A 360 -14.93 25.94 -8.68
CA TRP A 360 -14.08 26.40 -9.76
C TRP A 360 -13.11 27.50 -9.29
N PHE A 361 -12.01 27.65 -10.01
CA PHE A 361 -10.97 28.65 -9.80
C PHE A 361 -10.88 29.58 -11.02
N GLY A 362 -10.93 30.88 -10.78
CA GLY A 362 -10.86 31.88 -11.85
C GLY A 362 -10.55 33.27 -11.28
N GLY A 363 -10.36 34.25 -12.16
CA GLY A 363 -10.16 35.66 -11.77
C GLY A 363 -11.36 36.25 -11.01
N SER A 364 -12.57 35.77 -11.33
CA SER A 364 -13.82 36.15 -10.65
C SER A 364 -14.15 35.34 -9.41
N GLY A 365 -13.30 34.37 -9.01
CA GLY A 365 -13.48 33.61 -7.78
C GLY A 365 -13.39 34.50 -6.54
N GLU A 366 -14.37 34.35 -5.64
CA GLU A 366 -14.59 35.27 -4.53
C GLU A 366 -13.74 34.97 -3.29
N ASP A 367 -13.34 33.72 -3.09
CA ASP A 367 -12.70 33.27 -1.87
C ASP A 367 -11.21 32.98 -2.08
N ARG A 368 -10.45 33.19 -1.02
CA ARG A 368 -9.01 32.87 -0.92
C ARG A 368 -8.81 31.79 0.13
N PHE A 369 -7.73 31.04 -0.01
CA PHE A 369 -7.42 29.92 0.88
C PHE A 369 -6.52 30.32 2.03
N ASP A 370 -6.89 29.90 3.24
CA ASP A 370 -6.09 29.99 4.44
C ASP A 370 -5.76 28.56 4.94
N PRO A 371 -4.54 28.05 4.67
CA PRO A 371 -4.10 26.75 5.19
C PRO A 371 -3.96 26.77 6.70
N LEU A 372 -4.22 25.64 7.35
CA LEU A 372 -3.83 25.44 8.75
C LEU A 372 -2.33 25.19 8.85
N THR A 373 -1.75 25.57 9.98
CA THR A 373 -0.34 25.29 10.32
C THR A 373 -0.06 23.78 10.48
N ALA A 374 -1.09 22.99 10.75
CA ALA A 374 -1.12 21.52 10.69
C ALA A 374 -2.56 21.08 10.53
N PRO A 375 -2.84 19.96 9.82
CA PRO A 375 -4.17 19.36 9.76
C PRO A 375 -4.75 19.12 11.15
N ARG A 376 -6.04 19.40 11.35
CA ARG A 376 -6.71 19.33 12.64
C ARG A 376 -7.96 18.47 12.58
N ARG A 377 -8.07 17.50 13.50
CA ARG A 377 -9.27 16.67 13.63
C ARG A 377 -10.45 17.47 14.15
N LEU A 378 -11.57 17.44 13.37
CA LEU A 378 -12.84 18.03 13.75
C LEU A 378 -13.78 17.00 14.37
N VAL A 379 -13.83 15.79 13.82
CA VAL A 379 -14.72 14.70 14.26
C VAL A 379 -14.00 13.37 14.18
N ASP A 380 -14.28 12.50 15.16
CA ASP A 380 -13.87 11.10 15.18
C ASP A 380 -14.96 10.26 15.87
N THR A 381 -15.80 9.59 15.07
CA THR A 381 -16.95 8.84 15.60
C THR A 381 -16.57 7.52 16.26
N ARG A 382 -15.32 7.04 16.09
CA ARG A 382 -14.83 5.85 16.82
C ARG A 382 -14.90 6.01 18.33
N HIS A 383 -14.85 7.27 18.81
CA HIS A 383 -14.91 7.62 20.24
C HIS A 383 -16.25 8.22 20.68
N ALA A 384 -17.08 8.67 19.72
CA ALA A 384 -18.36 9.36 20.00
C ALA A 384 -19.60 8.52 19.64
N GLY A 385 -19.41 7.34 19.04
CA GLY A 385 -20.47 6.51 18.46
C GLY A 385 -20.69 6.82 16.97
N ARG A 386 -20.99 5.78 16.21
CA ARG A 386 -21.21 5.87 14.75
C ARG A 386 -22.37 6.80 14.43
N ALA A 387 -22.24 7.52 13.31
CA ALA A 387 -23.36 8.25 12.75
C ALA A 387 -24.43 7.30 12.23
N ASP A 388 -25.69 7.68 12.38
CA ASP A 388 -26.83 6.94 11.84
C ASP A 388 -26.79 6.99 10.30
N VAL A 389 -27.03 5.84 9.67
CA VAL A 389 -27.06 5.72 8.20
C VAL A 389 -28.13 6.64 7.63
N GLY A 390 -27.75 7.41 6.59
CA GLY A 390 -28.62 8.37 5.95
C GLY A 390 -28.89 9.66 6.75
N SER A 391 -28.39 9.76 7.98
CA SER A 391 -28.52 10.99 8.78
C SER A 391 -27.25 11.83 8.65
N PRO A 392 -27.37 13.18 8.51
CA PRO A 392 -26.23 14.06 8.39
C PRO A 392 -25.46 14.20 9.71
N LEU A 393 -24.18 13.85 9.69
CA LEU A 393 -23.21 14.18 10.73
C LEU A 393 -22.84 15.66 10.56
N GLN A 394 -23.30 16.52 11.46
CA GLN A 394 -23.06 17.96 11.43
C GLN A 394 -21.68 18.29 12.02
N ILE A 395 -20.89 19.07 11.31
CA ILE A 395 -19.51 19.39 11.65
C ILE A 395 -19.31 20.90 11.56
N VAL A 396 -19.04 21.52 12.70
CA VAL A 396 -18.77 22.96 12.79
C VAL A 396 -17.38 23.25 12.22
N VAL A 397 -17.30 24.22 11.32
CA VAL A 397 -16.05 24.72 10.75
C VAL A 397 -15.70 26.11 11.32
N PRO A 398 -14.46 26.61 11.16
CA PRO A 398 -14.10 27.95 11.64
C PRO A 398 -15.01 29.06 11.10
N ASP A 399 -15.34 30.04 11.94
CA ASP A 399 -16.22 31.16 11.58
C ASP A 399 -15.71 31.93 10.38
N GLY A 400 -16.65 32.33 9.51
CA GLY A 400 -16.37 33.09 8.28
C GLY A 400 -15.87 32.26 7.11
N ALA A 401 -15.72 30.94 7.26
CA ALA A 401 -15.42 30.05 6.15
C ALA A 401 -16.62 29.94 5.21
N ARG A 402 -16.42 30.08 3.91
CA ARG A 402 -17.41 29.78 2.87
C ARG A 402 -17.26 28.38 2.29
N ALA A 403 -16.04 27.83 2.39
CA ALA A 403 -15.78 26.41 2.13
C ALA A 403 -14.66 25.89 3.03
N ALA A 404 -14.64 24.58 3.23
CA ALA A 404 -13.64 23.86 4.02
C ALA A 404 -12.92 22.83 3.16
N ALA A 405 -11.60 22.82 3.19
CA ALA A 405 -10.78 21.74 2.65
C ALA A 405 -10.59 20.69 3.77
N VAL A 406 -11.08 19.48 3.53
CA VAL A 406 -11.11 18.41 4.51
C VAL A 406 -10.60 17.10 3.94
N THR A 407 -10.04 16.25 4.81
CA THR A 407 -9.86 14.82 4.56
C THR A 407 -10.92 14.07 5.36
N ILE A 408 -11.69 13.24 4.68
CA ILE A 408 -12.76 12.43 5.27
C ILE A 408 -12.33 10.97 5.21
N THR A 409 -12.25 10.30 6.36
CA THR A 409 -11.85 8.89 6.42
C THR A 409 -13.02 8.02 6.88
N ALA A 410 -13.37 7.04 6.05
CA ALA A 410 -14.25 5.94 6.40
C ALA A 410 -13.43 4.82 7.02
N THR A 411 -13.83 4.28 8.18
CA THR A 411 -13.12 3.18 8.84
C THR A 411 -14.08 2.25 9.58
N GLY A 412 -13.70 0.98 9.78
CA GLY A 412 -14.53 0.01 10.48
C GLY A 412 -15.89 -0.25 9.81
N ALA A 413 -15.98 -0.10 8.48
CA ALA A 413 -17.20 -0.32 7.72
C ALA A 413 -17.68 -1.76 7.86
N GLN A 414 -18.99 -1.94 8.09
CA GLN A 414 -19.63 -3.26 8.18
C GLN A 414 -20.13 -3.77 6.84
N ASP A 415 -20.38 -2.87 5.90
CA ASP A 415 -20.79 -3.12 4.52
C ASP A 415 -20.11 -2.13 3.58
N PRO A 416 -19.95 -2.45 2.28
CA PRO A 416 -19.54 -1.47 1.30
C PRO A 416 -20.49 -0.28 1.24
N GLY A 417 -19.96 0.91 1.00
CA GLY A 417 -20.75 2.12 0.95
C GLY A 417 -19.95 3.34 0.51
N PHE A 418 -20.55 4.50 0.71
CA PHE A 418 -19.93 5.78 0.41
C PHE A 418 -20.29 6.86 1.43
N LEU A 419 -19.47 7.90 1.48
CA LEU A 419 -19.72 9.13 2.21
C LEU A 419 -19.96 10.27 1.22
N THR A 420 -20.97 11.09 1.53
CA THR A 420 -21.29 12.33 0.81
C THR A 420 -21.10 13.50 1.75
N ALA A 421 -20.27 14.47 1.37
CA ALA A 421 -20.09 15.73 2.08
C ALA A 421 -20.77 16.86 1.34
N HIS A 422 -21.57 17.67 2.04
CA HIS A 422 -22.35 18.77 1.44
C HIS A 422 -22.60 19.88 2.48
N PRO A 423 -23.08 21.08 2.05
CA PRO A 423 -23.52 22.13 2.98
C PRO A 423 -24.63 21.62 3.88
N CYS A 424 -24.58 21.85 5.21
CA CYS A 424 -25.72 21.58 6.09
C CYS A 424 -26.88 22.52 5.77
N GLY A 425 -28.10 22.02 5.96
CA GLY A 425 -29.32 22.76 5.62
C GLY A 425 -29.87 22.46 4.22
N GLU A 426 -29.03 21.94 3.33
CA GLU A 426 -29.40 21.52 1.98
C GLU A 426 -29.69 20.02 1.90
N ALA A 427 -30.44 19.59 0.87
CA ALA A 427 -30.68 18.19 0.59
C ALA A 427 -29.37 17.48 0.22
N THR A 428 -29.20 16.24 0.69
CA THR A 428 -28.03 15.43 0.32
C THR A 428 -27.97 15.20 -1.19
N PRO A 429 -26.94 15.66 -1.90
CA PRO A 429 -26.83 15.51 -3.34
C PRO A 429 -26.52 14.06 -3.76
N ASP A 430 -26.85 13.69 -5.02
CA ASP A 430 -26.55 12.35 -5.60
C ASP A 430 -25.07 12.26 -6.06
N VAL A 431 -24.15 12.46 -5.12
CA VAL A 431 -22.69 12.41 -5.34
C VAL A 431 -22.01 11.60 -4.24
N SER A 432 -20.74 11.24 -4.43
CA SER A 432 -19.93 10.61 -3.37
C SER A 432 -18.55 11.23 -3.30
N ASN A 433 -18.00 11.39 -2.11
CA ASN A 433 -16.63 11.85 -1.87
C ASN A 433 -15.68 10.70 -1.54
N VAL A 434 -16.15 9.70 -0.79
CA VAL A 434 -15.36 8.55 -0.36
C VAL A 434 -16.15 7.28 -0.62
N ASN A 435 -15.59 6.35 -1.38
CA ASN A 435 -16.19 5.03 -1.60
C ASN A 435 -15.34 3.98 -0.89
N TYR A 436 -15.95 3.14 -0.06
CA TYR A 436 -15.25 2.20 0.81
C TYR A 436 -15.82 0.78 0.72
N GLY A 437 -14.94 -0.20 0.95
CA GLY A 437 -15.31 -1.62 1.08
C GLY A 437 -15.50 -2.03 2.54
N TYR A 438 -15.80 -3.31 2.75
CA TYR A 438 -15.90 -3.92 4.07
C TYR A 438 -14.57 -3.81 4.83
N ALA A 439 -14.62 -3.31 6.07
CA ALA A 439 -13.51 -3.20 7.02
C ALA A 439 -12.26 -2.41 6.54
N GLU A 440 -12.32 -1.78 5.36
CA GLU A 440 -11.20 -1.06 4.74
C GLU A 440 -11.17 0.39 5.21
N PRO A 441 -10.05 0.91 5.75
CA PRO A 441 -9.91 2.33 6.00
C PRO A 441 -9.61 3.07 4.70
N VAL A 442 -10.48 4.00 4.30
CA VAL A 442 -10.33 4.79 3.07
C VAL A 442 -10.43 6.28 3.41
N ALA A 443 -9.37 7.03 3.06
CA ALA A 443 -9.38 8.48 3.12
C ALA A 443 -9.68 9.07 1.74
N GLY A 444 -10.51 10.09 1.70
CA GLY A 444 -10.80 10.91 0.53
C GLY A 444 -10.85 12.39 0.93
N SER A 445 -10.29 13.26 0.11
CA SER A 445 -10.36 14.70 0.33
C SER A 445 -11.58 15.33 -0.36
N ALA A 446 -12.06 16.44 0.17
CA ALA A 446 -13.13 17.23 -0.41
C ALA A 446 -12.93 18.72 -0.13
N ILE A 447 -13.40 19.56 -1.02
CA ILE A 447 -13.63 20.98 -0.75
C ILE A 447 -15.13 21.14 -0.64
N VAL A 448 -15.63 21.39 0.56
CA VAL A 448 -17.06 21.40 0.88
C VAL A 448 -17.53 22.81 1.13
N LYS A 449 -18.53 23.28 0.37
CA LYS A 449 -19.24 24.54 0.64
C LYS A 449 -19.84 24.49 2.05
N VAL A 450 -19.73 25.56 2.79
CA VAL A 450 -20.30 25.67 4.14
C VAL A 450 -21.76 26.10 4.06
N GLY A 451 -22.61 25.47 4.85
CA GLY A 451 -24.01 25.85 4.98
C GLY A 451 -24.22 27.10 5.87
N ASP A 452 -25.44 27.62 5.92
CA ASP A 452 -25.79 28.86 6.63
C ASP A 452 -25.48 28.82 8.13
N ASP A 453 -25.52 27.63 8.75
CA ASP A 453 -25.23 27.44 10.18
C ASP A 453 -23.73 27.30 10.49
N ASN A 454 -22.84 27.66 9.55
CA ASN A 454 -21.39 27.50 9.65
C ASN A 454 -20.96 26.03 9.82
N MET A 455 -21.70 25.13 9.18
CA MET A 455 -21.46 23.69 9.26
C MET A 455 -21.37 23.04 7.88
N ILE A 456 -20.58 21.97 7.82
CA ILE A 456 -20.62 20.98 6.73
C ILE A 456 -21.26 19.70 7.26
N CYS A 457 -21.95 18.98 6.39
CA CYS A 457 -22.63 17.73 6.71
C CYS A 457 -21.96 16.56 5.98
N VAL A 458 -21.80 15.42 6.67
CA VAL A 458 -21.34 14.15 6.08
C VAL A 458 -22.39 13.08 6.30
N VAL A 459 -22.85 12.46 5.21
CA VAL A 459 -23.85 11.38 5.23
C VAL A 459 -23.21 10.09 4.80
N SER A 460 -23.47 9.00 5.52
CA SER A 460 -23.03 7.64 5.15
C SER A 460 -24.16 6.81 4.58
N SER A 461 -23.88 6.01 3.55
CA SER A 461 -24.83 5.08 2.93
C SER A 461 -24.91 3.72 3.63
N SER A 462 -23.94 3.39 4.48
CA SER A 462 -23.89 2.15 5.28
C SER A 462 -23.16 2.39 6.62
N PRO A 463 -23.30 1.48 7.63
CA PRO A 463 -22.69 1.67 8.94
C PRO A 463 -21.16 1.74 8.87
N VAL A 464 -20.59 2.89 9.26
CA VAL A 464 -19.14 3.16 9.20
C VAL A 464 -18.76 4.19 10.25
N ASP A 465 -17.53 4.13 10.76
CA ASP A 465 -16.97 5.23 11.54
C ASP A 465 -16.38 6.28 10.61
N VAL A 466 -16.63 7.55 10.94
CA VAL A 466 -16.23 8.72 10.14
C VAL A 466 -15.24 9.56 10.94
N ILE A 467 -14.13 9.91 10.28
CA ILE A 467 -13.14 10.86 10.79
C ILE A 467 -13.08 12.03 9.80
N VAL A 468 -13.08 13.27 10.30
CA VAL A 468 -12.94 14.46 9.46
C VAL A 468 -11.81 15.32 10.00
N ASP A 469 -10.81 15.54 9.15
CA ASP A 469 -9.63 16.35 9.43
C ASP A 469 -9.65 17.60 8.53
N LEU A 470 -9.59 18.80 9.11
CA LEU A 470 -9.54 20.08 8.41
C LEU A 470 -8.10 20.41 8.03
N THR A 471 -7.87 20.82 6.77
CA THR A 471 -6.56 21.26 6.27
C THR A 471 -6.48 22.76 6.01
N GLY A 472 -7.62 23.42 5.79
CA GLY A 472 -7.73 24.87 5.60
C GLY A 472 -9.15 25.31 5.28
N THR A 473 -9.34 26.62 5.14
CA THR A 473 -10.63 27.23 4.86
C THR A 473 -10.54 28.21 3.69
N PHE A 474 -11.64 28.38 2.98
CA PHE A 474 -11.82 29.39 1.93
C PHE A 474 -12.68 30.53 2.48
N ARG A 475 -12.20 31.75 2.31
CA ARG A 475 -12.82 32.96 2.88
C ARG A 475 -12.68 34.14 1.92
N PRO A 476 -13.62 35.10 1.94
CA PRO A 476 -13.49 36.34 1.13
C PRO A 476 -12.26 37.18 1.49
N ASP A 477 -11.86 37.14 2.75
CA ASP A 477 -10.71 37.86 3.31
C ASP A 477 -9.47 36.96 3.45
N GLY A 478 -9.47 35.77 2.89
CA GLY A 478 -8.34 34.86 2.88
C GLY A 478 -7.14 35.40 2.10
N ALA A 479 -5.95 34.89 2.37
CA ALA A 479 -4.72 35.48 1.85
C ALA A 479 -4.27 34.89 0.51
N ASN A 480 -4.56 33.61 0.21
CA ASN A 480 -3.86 32.89 -0.84
C ASN A 480 -4.79 32.51 -2.01
N GLY A 481 -4.38 32.83 -3.24
CA GLY A 481 -4.99 32.34 -4.46
C GLY A 481 -4.34 31.06 -4.95
N PHE A 482 -5.07 30.27 -5.73
CA PHE A 482 -4.57 29.03 -6.33
C PHE A 482 -3.79 29.33 -7.63
N VAL A 483 -2.59 28.78 -7.74
CA VAL A 483 -1.77 28.81 -8.95
C VAL A 483 -1.75 27.40 -9.54
N PRO A 484 -2.55 27.14 -10.57
CA PRO A 484 -2.58 25.85 -11.23
C PRO A 484 -1.30 25.58 -12.02
N VAL A 485 -0.90 24.31 -12.07
CA VAL A 485 0.19 23.85 -12.91
C VAL A 485 -0.24 22.60 -13.69
N ARG A 486 0.46 22.28 -14.76
CA ARG A 486 0.30 20.96 -15.41
C ARG A 486 0.70 19.88 -14.43
N PRO A 487 -0.14 18.84 -14.20
CA PRO A 487 0.16 17.79 -13.24
C PRO A 487 1.55 17.20 -13.47
N ARG A 488 2.40 17.17 -12.43
CA ARG A 488 3.79 16.77 -12.53
C ARG A 488 4.23 15.95 -11.32
N ARG A 489 4.88 14.81 -11.59
CA ARG A 489 5.49 13.98 -10.54
C ARG A 489 6.71 14.67 -9.96
N LEU A 490 6.67 14.95 -8.64
CA LEU A 490 7.79 15.50 -7.88
C LEU A 490 8.50 14.45 -7.03
N LEU A 491 7.78 13.39 -6.66
CA LEU A 491 8.33 12.28 -5.88
C LEU A 491 7.85 10.95 -6.44
N ASP A 492 8.76 10.00 -6.58
CA ASP A 492 8.46 8.58 -6.79
C ASP A 492 9.61 7.73 -6.24
N THR A 493 9.46 7.22 -5.03
CA THR A 493 10.52 6.44 -4.37
C THR A 493 10.81 5.09 -5.05
N ARG A 494 9.94 4.64 -5.98
CA ARG A 494 10.20 3.44 -6.80
C ARG A 494 11.28 3.67 -7.84
N ALA A 495 11.40 4.90 -8.31
CA ALA A 495 12.24 5.30 -9.43
C ALA A 495 13.31 6.35 -9.03
N GLY A 496 13.44 6.68 -7.74
CA GLY A 496 14.36 7.71 -7.25
C GLY A 496 14.00 9.14 -7.70
N VAL A 497 12.78 9.37 -8.23
CA VAL A 497 12.33 10.71 -8.59
C VAL A 497 12.19 11.56 -7.33
N GLY A 498 12.78 12.76 -7.33
CA GLY A 498 12.83 13.63 -6.16
C GLY A 498 13.94 13.27 -5.18
N GLY A 499 14.86 12.38 -5.56
CA GLY A 499 16.06 12.06 -4.80
C GLY A 499 15.84 11.13 -3.60
N TRP A 500 14.62 10.72 -3.32
CA TRP A 500 14.30 9.81 -2.23
C TRP A 500 14.11 8.38 -2.71
N GLY A 501 14.73 7.44 -2.02
CA GLY A 501 14.57 6.02 -2.33
C GLY A 501 15.49 5.12 -1.52
N PRO A 502 15.49 3.82 -1.83
CA PRO A 502 14.62 3.16 -2.80
C PRO A 502 13.19 2.92 -2.29
N ARG A 503 12.90 3.21 -1.01
CA ARG A 503 11.60 3.01 -0.39
C ARG A 503 11.41 3.99 0.76
N HIS A 504 10.18 4.30 1.13
CA HIS A 504 9.85 5.11 2.29
C HIS A 504 9.72 4.19 3.51
N SER A 505 10.68 4.25 4.42
CA SER A 505 10.69 3.42 5.64
C SER A 505 9.60 3.85 6.62
N ALA A 506 9.08 2.89 7.40
CA ALA A 506 8.16 3.18 8.48
C ALA A 506 8.73 4.23 9.45
N SER A 507 7.91 5.19 9.85
CA SER A 507 8.26 6.31 10.72
C SER A 507 9.34 7.27 10.17
N ALA A 508 9.89 7.01 8.97
CA ALA A 508 10.76 7.98 8.32
C ALA A 508 9.95 9.19 7.84
N ARG A 509 10.62 10.32 7.78
CA ARG A 509 10.08 11.56 7.23
C ARG A 509 10.88 11.93 6.00
N ILE A 510 10.19 12.19 4.90
CA ILE A 510 10.78 12.68 3.65
C ILE A 510 10.25 14.07 3.38
N ASP A 511 11.10 14.98 2.90
CA ASP A 511 10.74 16.32 2.48
C ASP A 511 10.62 16.40 0.96
N ILE A 512 9.69 17.23 0.48
CA ILE A 512 9.42 17.45 -0.94
C ILE A 512 9.41 18.96 -1.18
N ASP A 513 10.27 19.44 -2.07
CA ASP A 513 10.20 20.81 -2.59
C ASP A 513 8.99 20.91 -3.54
N ALA A 514 7.85 21.28 -2.98
CA ALA A 514 6.57 21.16 -3.68
C ALA A 514 6.04 22.47 -4.26
N ALA A 515 6.62 23.61 -3.85
CA ALA A 515 6.19 24.93 -4.31
C ALA A 515 7.33 25.97 -4.16
N PRO A 516 7.17 27.20 -4.73
CA PRO A 516 8.02 28.32 -4.40
C PRO A 516 8.01 28.60 -2.89
N THR A 517 9.11 29.15 -2.36
CA THR A 517 9.25 29.45 -0.93
C THR A 517 8.21 30.43 -0.39
N SER A 518 7.59 31.22 -1.27
CA SER A 518 6.49 32.15 -0.93
C SER A 518 5.11 31.48 -0.85
N ALA A 519 4.99 30.21 -1.28
CA ALA A 519 3.72 29.52 -1.25
C ALA A 519 3.34 29.13 0.18
N ALA A 520 2.07 29.38 0.53
CA ALA A 520 1.52 29.02 1.83
C ALA A 520 1.03 27.57 1.92
N ALA A 521 0.67 26.99 0.77
CA ALA A 521 0.19 25.61 0.68
C ALA A 521 0.43 25.00 -0.70
N VAL A 522 0.28 23.69 -0.80
CA VAL A 522 0.28 22.94 -2.07
C VAL A 522 -0.96 22.09 -2.19
N THR A 523 -1.33 21.79 -3.44
CA THR A 523 -2.34 20.78 -3.78
C THR A 523 -1.74 19.79 -4.77
N GLY A 524 -1.97 18.52 -4.53
CA GLY A 524 -1.48 17.42 -5.37
C GLY A 524 -2.09 16.09 -4.99
N THR A 525 -1.69 15.03 -5.67
CA THR A 525 -2.10 13.66 -5.37
C THR A 525 -0.98 12.92 -4.66
N LEU A 526 -1.25 12.45 -3.44
CA LEU A 526 -0.36 11.60 -2.67
C LEU A 526 -0.79 10.14 -2.83
N THR A 527 0.16 9.28 -3.19
CA THR A 527 -0.13 7.85 -3.42
C THR A 527 0.77 6.98 -2.55
N ILE A 528 0.17 6.08 -1.79
CA ILE A 528 0.83 4.99 -1.07
C ILE A 528 0.82 3.74 -1.95
N VAL A 529 1.98 3.08 -2.11
CA VAL A 529 2.13 1.93 -3.01
C VAL A 529 2.80 0.77 -2.29
N GLY A 530 2.08 -0.33 -2.16
CA GLY A 530 2.59 -1.59 -1.62
C GLY A 530 3.10 -1.49 -0.18
N PRO A 531 2.33 -0.96 0.79
CA PRO A 531 2.75 -0.93 2.18
C PRO A 531 2.94 -2.35 2.72
N SER A 532 3.97 -2.55 3.53
CA SER A 532 4.30 -3.86 4.13
C SER A 532 3.24 -4.36 5.10
N THR A 533 2.51 -3.44 5.73
CA THR A 533 1.35 -3.69 6.60
C THR A 533 0.20 -2.77 6.18
N VAL A 534 -0.99 -2.93 6.77
CA VAL A 534 -2.03 -1.87 6.70
C VAL A 534 -1.39 -0.58 7.21
N GLY A 535 -1.47 0.48 6.44
CA GLY A 535 -0.76 1.71 6.78
C GLY A 535 -1.34 2.96 6.12
N PHE A 536 -0.72 4.08 6.45
CA PHE A 536 -1.11 5.38 5.93
C PHE A 536 0.11 6.29 5.71
N LEU A 537 -0.09 7.30 4.88
CA LEU A 537 0.81 8.44 4.76
C LEU A 537 0.15 9.67 5.39
N THR A 538 0.96 10.50 6.01
CA THR A 538 0.58 11.82 6.51
C THR A 538 1.41 12.87 5.79
N ALA A 539 0.75 13.84 5.14
CA ALA A 539 1.38 15.03 4.59
C ALA A 539 1.12 16.22 5.51
N GLU A 540 2.17 16.97 5.83
CA GLU A 540 2.13 18.10 6.75
C GLU A 540 3.19 19.15 6.37
N PRO A 541 3.07 20.41 6.81
CA PRO A 541 4.16 21.37 6.70
C PRO A 541 5.41 20.83 7.38
N CYS A 542 6.60 21.00 6.78
CA CYS A 542 7.82 20.54 7.40
C CYS A 542 8.04 21.27 8.74
N GLY A 543 8.29 20.49 9.81
CA GLY A 543 8.38 21.01 11.18
C GLY A 543 7.09 20.87 11.99
N ALA A 544 5.93 20.69 11.36
CA ALA A 544 4.69 20.35 12.06
C ALA A 544 4.63 18.87 12.43
N THR A 545 3.70 18.54 13.31
CA THR A 545 3.29 17.16 13.65
C THR A 545 1.78 17.10 13.80
N THR A 546 1.16 16.05 13.25
CA THR A 546 -0.28 15.80 13.35
C THR A 546 -0.56 14.32 13.60
N ASP A 547 -1.72 14.02 14.15
CA ASP A 547 -2.24 12.66 14.34
C ASP A 547 -3.26 12.26 13.24
N THR A 548 -3.28 13.00 12.13
CA THR A 548 -4.17 12.76 10.99
C THR A 548 -3.53 11.85 9.95
N SER A 549 -4.32 11.30 9.04
CA SER A 549 -3.85 10.56 7.86
C SER A 549 -4.33 11.23 6.58
N SER A 550 -3.46 11.29 5.57
CA SER A 550 -3.78 11.86 4.26
C SER A 550 -4.24 10.79 3.27
N VAL A 551 -3.67 9.61 3.31
CA VAL A 551 -4.07 8.46 2.48
C VAL A 551 -3.84 7.16 3.25
N ASN A 552 -4.79 6.22 3.16
CA ASN A 552 -4.75 4.93 3.84
C ASN A 552 -4.74 3.80 2.81
N ALA A 553 -4.02 2.71 3.08
CA ALA A 553 -4.02 1.54 2.22
C ALA A 553 -3.93 0.23 3.01
N GLU A 554 -4.53 -0.80 2.46
CA GLU A 554 -4.32 -2.18 2.88
C GLU A 554 -2.91 -2.64 2.51
N ARG A 555 -2.43 -3.68 3.19
CA ARG A 555 -1.17 -4.34 2.84
C ARG A 555 -1.09 -4.65 1.35
N ASN A 556 0.03 -4.30 0.71
CA ASN A 556 0.28 -4.44 -0.74
C ASN A 556 -0.74 -3.71 -1.63
N GLY A 557 -1.56 -2.82 -1.04
CA GLY A 557 -2.51 -1.99 -1.76
C GLY A 557 -1.84 -0.82 -2.51
N ILE A 558 -2.60 -0.20 -3.40
CA ILE A 558 -2.23 1.07 -4.04
C ILE A 558 -3.43 2.00 -3.88
N MET A 559 -3.22 3.12 -3.18
CA MET A 559 -4.27 4.11 -2.94
C MET A 559 -3.73 5.51 -3.15
N ALA A 560 -4.52 6.33 -3.83
CA ALA A 560 -4.26 7.74 -4.02
C ALA A 560 -5.33 8.57 -3.34
N ASN A 561 -4.94 9.73 -2.83
CA ASN A 561 -5.85 10.78 -2.39
C ASN A 561 -5.24 12.15 -2.72
N ALA A 562 -6.09 13.11 -3.05
CA ALA A 562 -5.65 14.50 -3.12
C ALA A 562 -5.24 14.98 -1.72
N VAL A 563 -4.25 15.84 -1.66
CA VAL A 563 -3.88 16.56 -0.45
C VAL A 563 -3.84 18.05 -0.76
N THR A 564 -4.41 18.85 0.14
CA THR A 564 -4.19 20.29 0.19
C THR A 564 -3.63 20.59 1.56
N VAL A 565 -2.35 20.97 1.63
CA VAL A 565 -1.60 21.06 2.88
C VAL A 565 -0.69 22.29 2.89
N GLY A 566 -0.57 22.92 4.05
CA GLY A 566 0.35 24.04 4.26
C GLY A 566 1.80 23.66 3.98
N THR A 567 2.63 24.65 3.64
CA THR A 567 4.07 24.46 3.41
C THR A 567 4.88 25.19 4.46
N SER A 568 6.13 24.76 4.63
CA SER A 568 7.19 25.52 5.30
C SER A 568 8.25 25.83 4.24
N GLU A 569 8.39 27.10 3.87
CA GLU A 569 9.33 27.55 2.82
C GLU A 569 9.17 26.78 1.50
N GLY A 570 7.91 26.48 1.09
CA GLY A 570 7.59 25.73 -0.13
C GLY A 570 7.74 24.21 -0.01
N GLN A 571 8.12 23.70 1.17
CA GLN A 571 8.28 22.26 1.42
C GLN A 571 7.09 21.67 2.17
N ILE A 572 6.76 20.44 1.82
CA ILE A 572 5.92 19.54 2.61
C ILE A 572 6.73 18.34 3.08
N CYS A 573 6.36 17.80 4.21
CA CYS A 573 6.93 16.57 4.74
C CYS A 573 5.89 15.46 4.72
N VAL A 574 6.33 14.27 4.33
CA VAL A 574 5.49 13.06 4.31
C VAL A 574 6.08 12.02 5.24
N THR A 575 5.28 11.53 6.17
CA THR A 575 5.62 10.39 7.03
C THR A 575 4.80 9.18 6.65
N SER A 576 5.35 8.00 6.89
CA SER A 576 4.67 6.73 6.64
C SER A 576 4.57 5.90 7.92
N SER A 577 3.40 5.31 8.16
CA SER A 577 3.21 4.36 9.28
C SER A 577 3.72 2.94 8.97
N SER A 578 4.05 2.66 7.70
CA SER A 578 4.48 1.35 7.21
C SER A 578 5.55 1.53 6.14
N SER A 579 6.49 0.59 6.01
CA SER A 579 7.41 0.61 4.86
C SER A 579 6.63 0.49 3.55
N THR A 580 6.81 1.46 2.65
CA THR A 580 6.00 1.60 1.43
C THR A 580 6.79 2.29 0.31
N HIS A 581 6.23 2.39 -0.88
CA HIS A 581 6.63 3.43 -1.82
C HIS A 581 5.66 4.59 -1.73
N THR A 582 6.20 5.79 -1.91
CA THR A 582 5.44 7.04 -1.88
C THR A 582 5.60 7.77 -3.20
N VAL A 583 4.48 8.24 -3.73
CA VAL A 583 4.44 9.06 -4.95
C VAL A 583 3.72 10.35 -4.64
N PHE A 584 4.22 11.47 -5.16
CA PHE A 584 3.54 12.75 -5.08
C PHE A 584 3.52 13.43 -6.45
N ASP A 585 2.32 13.72 -6.92
CA ASP A 585 2.02 14.40 -8.17
C ASP A 585 1.42 15.79 -7.87
N LEU A 586 2.16 16.87 -8.15
CA LEU A 586 1.73 18.25 -7.93
C LEU A 586 0.70 18.67 -8.97
N THR A 587 -0.35 19.42 -8.56
CA THR A 587 -1.34 20.06 -9.46
C THR A 587 -1.42 21.58 -9.29
N GLY A 588 -0.86 22.13 -8.21
CA GLY A 588 -0.75 23.57 -7.98
C GLY A 588 -0.31 23.92 -6.57
N TRP A 589 -0.18 25.21 -6.34
CA TRP A 589 0.15 25.76 -5.02
C TRP A 589 -0.70 26.98 -4.71
N TRP A 590 -0.63 27.45 -3.47
CA TRP A 590 -1.39 28.58 -2.96
C TRP A 590 -0.42 29.67 -2.52
N GLN A 591 -0.61 30.87 -3.01
CA GLN A 591 0.25 32.02 -2.67
C GLN A 591 -0.56 33.32 -2.67
N PRO A 592 -0.08 34.38 -1.97
CA PRO A 592 -0.70 35.69 -1.92
C PRO A 592 -0.95 36.33 -3.29
#